data_096b9dadcc9754bd36e96be77bc9ce87
#
_entry.id   096b9dadcc9754bd36e96be77bc9ce87
#
_cell.length_a   1.000
_cell.length_b   1.000
_cell.length_c   1.000
_cell.angle_alpha   90.00
_cell.angle_beta   90.00
_cell.angle_gamma   90.00
#
_symmetry.space_group_name_H-M   'P 1'
#
loop_
_entity.id
_entity.type
_entity.pdbx_description
1 polymer ?
#
loop_
_entity_poly.entity_id
_entity_poly.type
_entity_poly.pdbx_seq_one_letter_code
_entity_poly.pdbx_strand_id
1 'polypeptide(L)'
;MTGTAAATRTEVLGVGLAAQLPCDAELALTPQHPVAHPGFTLVVDVAGEVVTAADAQVGLMHRSAEKLFEARDYRQAMLLANRHDWLSPFCSELTIALAAEEALGLVPPERATWTRTLLVEAQRVSAALSFL
;
A
#
# COMPACT_ATOMS: atom_id res chain seq x y z
N MET A 1 -37.34 -30.39 -1.40
CA MET A 1 -36.78 -29.07 -1.66
C MET A 1 -35.27 -29.22 -1.68
N THR A 2 -34.70 -29.49 -2.85
CA THR A 2 -33.27 -29.64 -3.04
C THR A 2 -32.70 -28.24 -3.22
N GLY A 3 -32.12 -27.70 -2.15
CA GLY A 3 -31.34 -26.48 -2.22
C GLY A 3 -30.13 -26.70 -3.11
N THR A 4 -30.11 -26.08 -4.27
CA THR A 4 -28.94 -25.99 -5.11
C THR A 4 -27.88 -25.25 -4.30
N ALA A 5 -26.83 -25.95 -3.86
CA ALA A 5 -25.67 -25.32 -3.26
C ALA A 5 -25.14 -24.32 -4.28
N ALA A 6 -25.06 -23.04 -3.91
CA ALA A 6 -24.44 -22.04 -4.74
C ALA A 6 -23.00 -22.48 -5.03
N ALA A 7 -22.65 -22.57 -6.31
CA ALA A 7 -21.30 -22.93 -6.71
C ALA A 7 -20.33 -21.88 -6.12
N THR A 8 -19.31 -22.32 -5.41
CA THR A 8 -18.24 -21.47 -4.93
C THR A 8 -17.45 -20.99 -6.14
N ARG A 9 -17.28 -19.69 -6.25
CA ARG A 9 -16.51 -19.05 -7.30
C ARG A 9 -15.26 -18.41 -6.69
N THR A 10 -14.11 -18.66 -7.27
CA THR A 10 -12.85 -18.01 -6.87
C THR A 10 -12.64 -16.77 -7.73
N GLU A 11 -12.45 -15.63 -7.09
CA GLU A 11 -12.12 -14.36 -7.74
C GLU A 11 -10.74 -13.90 -7.33
N VAL A 12 -10.01 -13.31 -8.26
CA VAL A 12 -8.66 -12.81 -8.04
C VAL A 12 -8.65 -11.31 -8.27
N LEU A 13 -8.29 -10.57 -7.22
CA LEU A 13 -8.20 -9.12 -7.23
C LEU A 13 -6.72 -8.72 -7.17
N GLY A 14 -6.24 -7.98 -8.17
CA GLY A 14 -4.86 -7.49 -8.19
C GLY A 14 -4.15 -7.69 -9.52
N VAL A 15 -2.86 -7.40 -9.54
CA VAL A 15 -1.99 -7.48 -10.72
C VAL A 15 -0.89 -8.53 -10.48
N GLY A 16 -0.64 -9.39 -11.45
CA GLY A 16 0.44 -10.37 -11.41
C GLY A 16 0.01 -11.79 -11.74
N LEU A 17 0.34 -12.78 -10.92
CA LEU A 17 0.10 -14.21 -11.14
C LEU A 17 -1.37 -14.63 -11.34
N ALA A 18 -2.30 -13.73 -11.06
CA ALA A 18 -3.74 -13.91 -11.25
C ALA A 18 -4.13 -14.34 -12.67
N ALA A 19 -3.37 -13.95 -13.69
CA ALA A 19 -3.61 -14.32 -15.08
C ALA A 19 -3.51 -15.83 -15.36
N GLN A 20 -3.08 -16.65 -14.41
CA GLN A 20 -2.90 -18.08 -14.56
C GLN A 20 -3.98 -18.91 -13.82
N LEU A 21 -4.86 -18.26 -13.08
CA LEU A 21 -5.94 -18.95 -12.37
C LEU A 21 -7.23 -18.94 -13.21
N PRO A 22 -7.92 -20.08 -13.36
CA PRO A 22 -9.22 -20.10 -14.04
C PRO A 22 -10.25 -19.36 -13.17
N CYS A 23 -10.62 -18.16 -13.55
CA CYS A 23 -11.70 -17.42 -12.91
C CYS A 23 -12.75 -17.01 -13.94
N ASP A 24 -14.03 -17.12 -13.59
CA ASP A 24 -15.14 -16.75 -14.46
C ASP A 24 -15.47 -15.26 -14.45
N ALA A 25 -14.81 -14.47 -13.60
CA ALA A 25 -14.98 -13.01 -13.53
C ALA A 25 -13.62 -12.32 -13.44
N GLU A 26 -13.23 -11.65 -14.49
CA GLU A 26 -12.07 -10.80 -14.56
C GLU A 26 -12.45 -9.38 -14.14
N LEU A 27 -12.11 -8.99 -12.91
CA LEU A 27 -12.06 -7.58 -12.55
C LEU A 27 -10.70 -7.03 -13.00
N ALA A 28 -10.61 -6.63 -14.27
CA ALA A 28 -9.40 -6.07 -14.83
C ALA A 28 -9.15 -4.66 -14.28
N LEU A 29 -8.59 -4.56 -13.09
CA LEU A 29 -7.93 -3.34 -12.68
C LEU A 29 -6.66 -3.19 -13.52
N THR A 30 -6.61 -2.18 -14.37
CA THR A 30 -5.42 -1.93 -15.19
C THR A 30 -4.20 -1.73 -14.29
N PRO A 31 -3.00 -2.15 -14.73
CA PRO A 31 -1.76 -1.97 -13.94
C PRO A 31 -1.48 -0.51 -13.56
N GLN A 32 -2.07 0.43 -14.26
CA GLN A 32 -1.90 1.87 -14.00
C GLN A 32 -2.92 2.43 -12.99
N HIS A 33 -3.94 1.66 -12.58
CA HIS A 33 -4.91 2.16 -11.63
C HIS A 33 -4.28 2.25 -10.23
N PRO A 34 -4.38 3.39 -9.50
CA PRO A 34 -3.74 3.59 -8.20
C PRO A 34 -4.14 2.57 -7.13
N VAL A 35 -5.36 2.00 -7.25
CA VAL A 35 -5.86 0.94 -6.35
C VAL A 35 -5.23 -0.41 -6.66
N ALA A 36 -4.81 -0.64 -7.90
CA ALA A 36 -4.12 -1.86 -8.32
C ALA A 36 -2.66 -1.81 -7.88
N HIS A 37 -2.39 -2.00 -6.59
CA HIS A 37 -1.02 -2.03 -6.08
C HIS A 37 -0.24 -3.20 -6.69
N PRO A 38 0.85 -2.96 -7.42
CA PRO A 38 1.52 -4.00 -8.22
C PRO A 38 2.20 -5.10 -7.41
N GLY A 39 2.21 -5.01 -6.11
CA GLY A 39 2.82 -6.00 -5.20
C GLY A 39 1.84 -6.84 -4.41
N PHE A 40 0.54 -6.71 -4.68
CA PHE A 40 -0.50 -7.35 -3.89
C PHE A 40 -1.54 -8.02 -4.78
N THR A 41 -1.83 -9.27 -4.52
CA THR A 41 -2.93 -10.01 -5.14
C THR A 41 -3.79 -10.62 -4.04
N LEU A 42 -5.09 -10.43 -4.14
CA LEU A 42 -6.07 -11.01 -3.24
C LEU A 42 -6.87 -12.08 -4.00
N VAL A 43 -6.81 -13.30 -3.53
CA VAL A 43 -7.62 -14.42 -4.03
C VAL A 43 -8.78 -14.61 -3.07
N VAL A 44 -10.00 -14.55 -3.57
CA VAL A 44 -11.21 -14.69 -2.75
C VAL A 44 -12.11 -15.78 -3.30
N ASP A 45 -12.65 -16.60 -2.40
CA ASP A 45 -13.71 -17.55 -2.71
C ASP A 45 -15.05 -16.92 -2.33
N VAL A 46 -15.99 -16.92 -3.28
CA VAL A 46 -17.28 -16.25 -3.13
C VAL A 46 -18.39 -17.28 -3.30
N ALA A 47 -19.33 -17.29 -2.37
CA ALA A 47 -20.55 -18.08 -2.44
C ALA A 47 -21.77 -17.11 -2.51
N GLY A 48 -22.31 -16.89 -3.71
CA GLY A 48 -23.28 -15.83 -3.96
C GLY A 48 -22.67 -14.45 -3.78
N GLU A 49 -23.10 -13.68 -2.78
CA GLU A 49 -22.57 -12.35 -2.43
C GLU A 49 -21.67 -12.37 -1.19
N VAL A 50 -21.35 -13.55 -0.66
CA VAL A 50 -20.58 -13.69 0.59
C VAL A 50 -19.18 -14.24 0.29
N VAL A 51 -18.16 -13.55 0.74
CA VAL A 51 -16.78 -14.04 0.71
C VAL A 51 -16.62 -15.11 1.79
N THR A 52 -16.26 -16.31 1.40
CA THR A 52 -16.10 -17.48 2.28
C THR A 52 -14.66 -17.71 2.69
N ALA A 53 -13.71 -17.37 1.85
CA ALA A 53 -12.28 -17.41 2.14
C ALA A 53 -11.56 -16.29 1.41
N ALA A 54 -10.41 -15.86 1.94
CA ALA A 54 -9.53 -14.87 1.31
C ALA A 54 -8.08 -15.24 1.58
N ASP A 55 -7.25 -15.21 0.53
CA ASP A 55 -5.82 -15.42 0.61
C ASP A 55 -5.08 -14.22 -0.01
N ALA A 56 -4.16 -13.63 0.76
CA ALA A 56 -3.40 -12.47 0.34
C ALA A 56 -1.99 -12.89 -0.13
N GLN A 57 -1.77 -12.81 -1.42
CA GLN A 57 -0.46 -13.10 -2.02
C GLN A 57 0.39 -11.84 -2.03
N VAL A 58 1.40 -11.79 -1.17
CA VAL A 58 2.33 -10.67 -1.02
C VAL A 58 3.75 -11.08 -1.42
N GLY A 59 4.61 -10.10 -1.65
CA GLY A 59 6.04 -10.33 -1.85
C GLY A 59 6.59 -9.97 -3.23
N LEU A 60 5.77 -9.66 -4.22
CA LEU A 60 6.23 -9.25 -5.56
C LEU A 60 7.08 -7.98 -5.52
N MET A 61 6.83 -7.08 -4.59
CA MET A 61 7.58 -5.84 -4.36
C MET A 61 8.52 -5.91 -3.16
N HIS A 62 8.82 -7.12 -2.67
CA HIS A 62 9.70 -7.29 -1.53
C HIS A 62 11.14 -6.85 -1.85
N ARG A 63 11.63 -5.85 -1.13
CA ARG A 63 12.96 -5.23 -1.31
C ARG A 63 13.79 -5.22 -0.04
N SER A 64 13.46 -6.06 0.93
CA SER A 64 14.13 -6.15 2.24
C SER A 64 14.17 -4.80 3.00
N ALA A 65 13.12 -3.99 2.90
CA ALA A 65 13.07 -2.65 3.49
C ALA A 65 13.40 -2.67 4.99
N GLU A 66 12.84 -3.60 5.75
CA GLU A 66 13.08 -3.75 7.19
C GLU A 66 14.58 -3.94 7.50
N LYS A 67 15.26 -4.79 6.76
CA LYS A 67 16.71 -5.02 6.91
C LYS A 67 17.54 -3.81 6.49
N LEU A 68 17.10 -3.07 5.50
CA LEU A 68 17.76 -1.83 5.10
C LEU A 68 17.61 -0.75 6.16
N PHE A 69 16.45 -0.64 6.83
CA PHE A 69 16.27 0.29 7.94
C PHE A 69 17.20 0.00 9.13
N GLU A 70 17.44 -1.27 9.47
CA GLU A 70 18.40 -1.65 10.51
C GLU A 70 19.84 -1.22 10.18
N ALA A 71 20.20 -1.18 8.90
CA ALA A 71 21.57 -0.90 8.43
C ALA A 71 21.81 0.58 8.09
N ARG A 72 20.83 1.46 8.28
CA ARG A 72 20.89 2.88 7.87
C ARG A 72 20.82 3.82 9.08
N ASP A 73 21.43 5.01 8.93
CA ASP A 73 21.23 6.10 9.88
C ASP A 73 19.85 6.77 9.65
N TYR A 74 19.36 7.59 10.60
CA TYR A 74 18.05 8.22 10.54
C TYR A 74 17.84 9.08 9.29
N ARG A 75 18.88 9.74 8.77
CA ARG A 75 18.79 10.55 7.54
C ARG A 75 18.63 9.68 6.31
N GLN A 76 19.34 8.55 6.27
CA GLN A 76 19.21 7.56 5.21
C GLN A 76 17.87 6.81 5.31
N ALA A 77 17.37 6.58 6.52
CA ALA A 77 16.08 5.98 6.76
C ALA A 77 14.93 6.83 6.20
N MET A 78 14.98 8.17 6.33
CA MET A 78 14.00 9.06 5.70
C MET A 78 13.94 8.88 4.18
N LEU A 79 15.09 8.82 3.51
CA LEU A 79 15.15 8.59 2.06
C LEU A 79 14.64 7.20 1.66
N LEU A 80 14.85 6.20 2.51
CA LEU A 80 14.32 4.86 2.29
C LEU A 80 12.80 4.83 2.45
N ALA A 81 12.26 5.51 3.45
CA ALA A 81 10.82 5.64 3.67
C ALA A 81 10.09 6.27 2.48
N ASN A 82 10.68 7.30 1.89
CA ASN A 82 10.17 7.92 0.67
C ASN A 82 9.99 6.92 -0.48
N ARG A 83 10.89 5.94 -0.61
CA ARG A 83 10.85 4.92 -1.66
C ARG A 83 9.95 3.73 -1.31
N HIS A 84 9.49 3.65 -0.08
CA HIS A 84 8.58 2.59 0.36
C HIS A 84 7.13 2.88 -0.05
N ASP A 85 6.69 4.11 0.14
CA ASP A 85 5.38 4.59 -0.32
C ASP A 85 5.55 5.83 -1.21
N TRP A 86 5.69 5.61 -2.51
CA TRP A 86 5.91 6.70 -3.47
C TRP A 86 4.65 7.53 -3.78
N LEU A 87 3.45 7.06 -3.38
CA LEU A 87 2.22 7.83 -3.49
C LEU A 87 2.08 8.86 -2.37
N SER A 88 2.71 8.60 -1.22
CA SER A 88 2.68 9.49 -0.05
C SER A 88 4.07 9.70 0.57
N PRO A 89 5.08 10.09 -0.22
CA PRO A 89 6.48 10.14 0.23
C PRO A 89 6.70 11.11 1.40
N PHE A 90 6.08 12.28 1.42
CA PHE A 90 6.24 13.25 2.51
C PHE A 90 5.65 12.76 3.83
N CYS A 91 4.56 11.99 3.81
CA CYS A 91 4.00 11.40 5.03
C CYS A 91 4.96 10.36 5.62
N SER A 92 5.54 9.52 4.76
CA SER A 92 6.50 8.48 5.17
C SER A 92 7.79 9.10 5.74
N GLU A 93 8.33 10.13 5.08
CA GLU A 93 9.50 10.86 5.59
C GLU A 93 9.21 11.57 6.92
N LEU A 94 8.06 12.23 7.02
CA LEU A 94 7.65 12.92 8.24
C LEU A 94 7.52 11.96 9.42
N THR A 95 7.00 10.76 9.21
CA THR A 95 6.88 9.73 10.26
C THR A 95 8.25 9.39 10.85
N ILE A 96 9.25 9.14 10.01
CA ILE A 96 10.62 8.87 10.46
C ILE A 96 11.24 10.10 11.14
N ALA A 97 11.01 11.30 10.58
CA ALA A 97 11.53 12.54 11.17
C ALA A 97 10.96 12.78 12.58
N LEU A 98 9.66 12.63 12.77
CA LEU A 98 9.01 12.80 14.08
C LEU A 98 9.51 11.77 15.10
N ALA A 99 9.65 10.51 14.71
CA ALA A 99 10.18 9.47 15.59
C ALA A 99 11.63 9.75 16.01
N ALA A 100 12.46 10.20 15.08
CA ALA A 100 13.86 10.56 15.37
C ALA A 100 13.95 11.82 16.26
N GLU A 101 13.14 12.83 16.01
CA GLU A 101 13.08 14.05 16.81
C GLU A 101 12.63 13.75 18.25
N GLU A 102 11.63 12.92 18.42
CA GLU A 102 11.17 12.47 19.75
C GLU A 102 12.27 11.69 20.49
N ALA A 103 12.91 10.74 19.80
CA ALA A 103 13.99 9.95 20.39
C ALA A 103 15.21 10.80 20.79
N LEU A 104 15.49 11.88 20.07
CA LEU A 104 16.61 12.79 20.33
C LEU A 104 16.23 13.98 21.22
N GLY A 105 14.97 14.16 21.58
CA GLY A 105 14.48 15.30 22.33
C GLY A 105 14.57 16.61 21.56
N LEU A 106 14.52 16.58 20.23
CA LEU A 106 14.61 17.76 19.37
C LEU A 106 13.25 18.41 19.20
N VAL A 107 13.22 19.73 19.38
CA VAL A 107 12.02 20.53 19.11
C VAL A 107 12.24 21.32 17.81
N PRO A 108 11.51 21.02 16.74
CA PRO A 108 11.66 21.75 15.47
C PRO A 108 11.16 23.20 15.63
N PRO A 109 11.78 24.16 14.96
CA PRO A 109 11.30 25.55 14.96
C PRO A 109 9.92 25.64 14.28
N GLU A 110 9.11 26.60 14.73
CA GLU A 110 7.72 26.77 14.25
C GLU A 110 7.62 26.86 12.72
N ARG A 111 8.55 27.56 12.08
CA ARG A 111 8.60 27.63 10.60
C ARG A 111 8.75 26.23 9.96
N ALA A 112 9.55 25.33 10.54
CA ALA A 112 9.71 23.98 10.02
C ALA A 112 8.41 23.19 10.15
N THR A 113 7.69 23.34 11.27
CA THR A 113 6.39 22.69 11.51
C THR A 113 5.37 23.13 10.46
N TRP A 114 5.22 24.41 10.21
CA TRP A 114 4.30 24.94 9.19
C TRP A 114 4.68 24.52 7.76
N THR A 115 5.97 24.50 7.45
CA THR A 115 6.44 24.05 6.12
C THR A 115 6.14 22.57 5.91
N ARG A 116 6.36 21.73 6.91
CA ARG A 116 6.04 20.30 6.84
C ARG A 116 4.54 20.06 6.65
N THR A 117 3.71 20.76 7.40
CA THR A 117 2.25 20.70 7.28
C THR A 117 1.82 21.05 5.86
N LEU A 118 2.34 22.16 5.30
CA LEU A 118 2.04 22.56 3.93
C LEU A 118 2.42 21.47 2.91
N LEU A 119 3.61 20.90 3.02
CA LEU A 119 4.08 19.89 2.09
C LEU A 119 3.26 18.58 2.18
N VAL A 120 2.91 18.15 3.38
CA VAL A 120 2.08 16.96 3.59
C VAL A 120 0.68 17.17 3.04
N GLU A 121 0.06 18.33 3.27
CA GLU A 121 -1.27 18.61 2.73
C GLU A 121 -1.26 18.74 1.20
N ALA A 122 -0.24 19.37 0.62
CA ALA A 122 -0.07 19.41 -0.82
C ALA A 122 0.10 17.99 -1.42
N GLN A 123 0.85 17.13 -0.73
CA GLN A 123 1.00 15.73 -1.14
C GLN A 123 -0.32 14.95 -1.06
N ARG A 124 -1.12 15.17 -0.02
CA ARG A 124 -2.44 14.54 0.11
C ARG A 124 -3.36 14.91 -1.05
N VAL A 125 -3.37 16.18 -1.44
CA VAL A 125 -4.12 16.65 -2.63
C VAL A 125 -3.61 15.96 -3.90
N SER A 126 -2.29 15.89 -4.08
CA SER A 126 -1.67 15.22 -5.23
C SER A 126 -2.03 13.74 -5.28
N ALA A 127 -1.96 13.02 -4.15
CA ALA A 127 -2.32 11.61 -4.08
C ALA A 127 -3.81 11.39 -4.40
N ALA A 128 -4.70 12.24 -3.88
CA ALA A 128 -6.13 12.16 -4.18
C ALA A 128 -6.43 12.40 -5.66
N LEU A 129 -5.75 13.35 -6.30
CA LEU A 129 -5.89 13.62 -7.74
C LEU A 129 -5.34 12.48 -8.61
N SER A 130 -4.34 11.75 -8.13
CA SER A 130 -3.80 10.58 -8.85
C SER A 130 -4.74 9.38 -8.78
N PHE A 131 -5.69 9.39 -7.86
CA PHE A 131 -6.68 8.33 -7.70
C PHE A 131 -7.91 8.53 -8.61
N LEU A 132 -8.20 9.75 -9.01
CA LEU A 132 -9.34 10.11 -9.88
C LEU A 132 -9.04 9.80 -11.36
#